data_887be66af86d87f7e8612bd4205b50d1
#
_entry.id   887be66af86d87f7e8612bd4205b50d1
#
_cell.length_a   1.000
_cell.length_b   1.000
_cell.length_c   1.000
_cell.angle_alpha   90.00
_cell.angle_beta   90.00
_cell.angle_gamma   90.00
#
_symmetry.space_group_name_H-M   'P 1'
#
loop_
_entity.id
_entity.type
_entity.pdbx_description
1 polymer ?
#
loop_
_entity_poly.entity_id
_entity_poly.type
_entity_poly.pdbx_seq_one_letter_code
_entity_poly.pdbx_strand_id
1 'polypeptide(L)'
;KPLQTLSRENVRSIRRSVQPVFQNPYSSLDPRMRIGRIIAEPLTVGGRMAAQDVARRVGDVLELVGLPESDRTRFPHEFSGGQRQRIAIARALASSPRLIVLDEAVSAQDISIRAQILNLLRDLQDSMSLSYVFIAHDLATVRFMSDRIGVMYLGKIVEIGAAEDICRTPQHPYTQALFAATLPDRPGADVAPIAIVEGDVPSPIDIPRGCRFNTRCPHAKMKCRQAEPTLSVPQAGRQVACFLHDA
;
A
#
# COMPACT_ATOMS: atom_id res chain seq x y z
N LYS A 1 -2.54 6.26 21.79
CA LYS A 1 -1.24 6.18 22.51
C LYS A 1 -0.18 5.69 21.54
N PRO A 2 1.06 6.20 21.58
CA PRO A 2 2.16 5.70 20.74
C PRO A 2 2.41 4.21 21.00
N LEU A 3 2.75 3.44 19.94
CA LEU A 3 3.01 2.00 20.03
C LEU A 3 4.09 1.65 21.06
N GLN A 4 5.08 2.53 21.22
CA GLN A 4 6.20 2.39 22.17
C GLN A 4 5.79 2.38 23.64
N THR A 5 4.60 2.93 23.97
CA THR A 5 4.07 3.01 25.34
C THR A 5 3.07 1.92 25.68
N LEU A 6 2.86 0.97 24.79
CA LEU A 6 1.88 -0.11 24.96
C LEU A 6 2.46 -1.30 25.72
N SER A 7 1.62 -1.97 26.52
CA SER A 7 1.98 -3.24 27.13
C SER A 7 2.23 -4.33 26.07
N ARG A 8 3.00 -5.35 26.45
CA ARG A 8 3.27 -6.50 25.56
C ARG A 8 1.99 -7.18 25.05
N GLU A 9 0.94 -7.21 25.85
CA GLU A 9 -0.36 -7.78 25.48
C GLU A 9 -1.06 -6.92 24.43
N ASN A 10 -1.09 -5.60 24.61
CA ASN A 10 -1.65 -4.68 23.64
C ASN A 10 -0.89 -4.71 22.30
N VAL A 11 0.44 -4.83 22.34
CA VAL A 11 1.26 -5.00 21.12
C VAL A 11 0.91 -6.31 20.40
N ARG A 12 0.69 -7.41 21.14
CA ARG A 12 0.24 -8.69 20.52
C ARG A 12 -1.14 -8.56 19.89
N SER A 13 -2.08 -7.89 20.56
CA SER A 13 -3.42 -7.65 20.03
C SER A 13 -3.37 -6.82 18.74
N ILE A 14 -2.58 -5.75 18.71
CA ILE A 14 -2.38 -4.94 17.50
C ILE A 14 -1.75 -5.76 16.37
N ARG A 15 -0.72 -6.55 16.66
CA ARG A 15 -0.07 -7.40 15.66
C ARG A 15 -1.01 -8.45 15.05
N ARG A 16 -2.06 -8.88 15.77
CA ARG A 16 -3.11 -9.74 15.21
C ARG A 16 -4.08 -8.97 14.32
N SER A 17 -4.43 -7.75 14.71
CA SER A 17 -5.38 -6.92 13.98
C SER A 17 -4.77 -6.18 12.78
N VAL A 18 -3.44 -6.10 12.68
CA VAL A 18 -2.72 -5.46 11.58
C VAL A 18 -1.74 -6.47 10.98
N GLN A 19 -1.93 -6.81 9.71
CA GLN A 19 -1.10 -7.81 9.03
C GLN A 19 -0.46 -7.21 7.77
N PRO A 20 0.84 -7.47 7.52
CA PRO A 20 1.50 -7.05 6.29
C PRO A 20 1.41 -8.13 5.20
N VAL A 21 1.31 -7.68 3.95
CA VAL A 21 1.59 -8.46 2.74
C VAL A 21 2.72 -7.76 2.00
N PHE A 22 3.86 -8.41 1.89
CA PHE A 22 5.08 -7.83 1.34
C PHE A 22 5.15 -7.90 -0.19
N GLN A 23 5.97 -7.04 -0.77
CA GLN A 23 6.21 -6.88 -2.21
C GLN A 23 6.59 -8.20 -2.91
N ASN A 24 7.49 -8.97 -2.31
CA ASN A 24 8.00 -10.20 -2.92
C ASN A 24 7.45 -11.45 -2.19
N PRO A 25 6.48 -12.15 -2.81
CA PRO A 25 5.93 -13.37 -2.22
C PRO A 25 6.97 -14.51 -2.13
N TYR A 26 8.02 -14.49 -2.98
CA TYR A 26 9.10 -15.50 -2.93
C TYR A 26 9.91 -15.41 -1.63
N SER A 27 10.23 -14.20 -1.18
CA SER A 27 11.02 -13.99 0.05
C SER A 27 10.16 -14.03 1.31
N SER A 28 8.85 -13.85 1.19
CA SER A 28 7.91 -13.81 2.32
C SER A 28 7.38 -15.18 2.75
N LEU A 29 7.53 -16.22 1.90
CA LEU A 29 7.11 -17.59 2.17
C LEU A 29 8.34 -18.48 2.32
N ASP A 30 8.51 -19.13 3.49
CA ASP A 30 9.62 -20.08 3.69
C ASP A 30 9.47 -21.27 2.72
N PRO A 31 10.41 -21.48 1.77
CA PRO A 31 10.31 -22.53 0.75
C PRO A 31 10.37 -23.95 1.33
N ARG A 32 10.81 -24.10 2.59
CA ARG A 32 10.96 -25.38 3.29
C ARG A 32 9.68 -25.76 4.03
N MET A 33 8.73 -24.84 4.15
CA MET A 33 7.48 -25.05 4.87
C MET A 33 6.33 -25.37 3.90
N ARG A 34 5.42 -26.24 4.33
CA ARG A 34 4.17 -26.49 3.61
C ARG A 34 3.24 -25.29 3.74
N ILE A 35 2.41 -25.05 2.72
CA ILE A 35 1.49 -23.88 2.67
C ILE A 35 0.60 -23.82 3.92
N GLY A 36 0.03 -24.94 4.36
CA GLY A 36 -0.80 -24.97 5.56
C GLY A 36 -0.07 -24.50 6.81
N ARG A 37 1.23 -24.80 6.95
CA ARG A 37 2.03 -24.35 8.08
C ARG A 37 2.36 -22.86 7.99
N ILE A 38 2.64 -22.34 6.78
CA ILE A 38 2.88 -20.93 6.53
C ILE A 38 1.64 -20.10 6.90
N ILE A 39 0.46 -20.52 6.45
CA ILE A 39 -0.80 -19.84 6.74
C ILE A 39 -1.16 -19.93 8.24
N ALA A 40 -0.83 -21.06 8.90
CA ALA A 40 -1.08 -21.24 10.32
C ALA A 40 -0.16 -20.43 11.24
N GLU A 41 0.96 -19.90 10.74
CA GLU A 41 1.97 -19.20 11.56
C GLU A 41 1.37 -18.08 12.42
N PRO A 42 0.56 -17.12 11.89
CA PRO A 42 -0.04 -16.06 12.69
C PRO A 42 -1.00 -16.56 13.78
N LEU A 43 -1.57 -17.76 13.61
CA LEU A 43 -2.48 -18.39 14.57
C LEU A 43 -1.73 -19.04 15.74
N THR A 44 -0.54 -19.57 15.49
CA THR A 44 0.28 -20.31 16.46
C THR A 44 1.19 -19.39 17.28
N VAL A 45 1.68 -18.30 16.69
CA VAL A 45 2.53 -17.32 17.36
C VAL A 45 1.69 -16.45 18.31
N GLY A 46 1.48 -16.93 19.52
CA GLY A 46 0.79 -16.20 20.60
C GLY A 46 -0.69 -16.53 20.79
N GLY A 47 -1.17 -17.64 20.24
CA GLY A 47 -2.51 -18.16 20.43
C GLY A 47 -2.53 -19.60 20.94
N ARG A 48 -3.51 -19.90 21.79
CA ARG A 48 -3.83 -21.27 22.23
C ARG A 48 -5.03 -21.81 21.41
N MET A 49 -4.94 -21.72 20.06
CA MET A 49 -5.98 -22.29 19.21
C MET A 49 -5.78 -23.80 19.13
N ALA A 50 -6.86 -24.58 19.21
CA ALA A 50 -6.78 -26.03 19.05
C ALA A 50 -6.32 -26.39 17.62
N ALA A 51 -5.56 -27.48 17.47
CA ALA A 51 -5.01 -27.87 16.16
C ALA A 51 -6.10 -28.07 15.09
N GLN A 52 -7.27 -28.58 15.49
CA GLN A 52 -8.42 -28.77 14.61
C GLN A 52 -8.98 -27.41 14.10
N ASP A 53 -9.06 -26.39 14.97
CA ASP A 53 -9.53 -25.06 14.59
C ASP A 53 -8.52 -24.34 13.68
N VAL A 54 -7.22 -24.55 13.94
CA VAL A 54 -6.16 -24.04 13.04
C VAL A 54 -6.30 -24.68 11.66
N ALA A 55 -6.48 -26.00 11.58
CA ALA A 55 -6.63 -26.71 10.32
C ALA A 55 -7.85 -26.24 9.53
N ARG A 56 -9.00 -26.10 10.21
CA ARG A 56 -10.23 -25.55 9.61
C ARG A 56 -10.00 -24.13 9.08
N ARG A 57 -9.42 -23.24 9.90
CA ARG A 57 -9.16 -21.85 9.50
C ARG A 57 -8.22 -21.75 8.29
N VAL A 58 -7.22 -22.63 8.20
CA VAL A 58 -6.33 -22.71 7.03
C VAL A 58 -7.13 -23.10 5.76
N GLY A 59 -8.04 -24.05 5.85
CA GLY A 59 -8.94 -24.41 4.74
C GLY A 59 -9.80 -23.21 4.32
N ASP A 60 -10.50 -22.60 5.28
CA ASP A 60 -11.38 -21.44 5.02
C ASP A 60 -10.64 -20.30 4.28
N VAL A 61 -9.42 -19.93 4.72
CA VAL A 61 -8.70 -18.83 4.08
C VAL A 61 -8.09 -19.21 2.72
N LEU A 62 -7.78 -20.47 2.47
CA LEU A 62 -7.39 -20.95 1.14
C LEU A 62 -8.55 -20.80 0.16
N GLU A 63 -9.75 -21.21 0.54
CA GLU A 63 -10.96 -21.05 -0.28
C GLU A 63 -11.28 -19.59 -0.54
N LEU A 64 -11.17 -18.72 0.48
CA LEU A 64 -11.38 -17.27 0.35
C LEU A 64 -10.47 -16.62 -0.70
N VAL A 65 -9.25 -17.13 -0.90
CA VAL A 65 -8.34 -16.62 -1.92
C VAL A 65 -8.41 -17.41 -3.25
N GLY A 66 -9.38 -18.33 -3.39
CA GLY A 66 -9.60 -19.10 -4.60
C GLY A 66 -8.58 -20.22 -4.82
N LEU A 67 -8.05 -20.79 -3.73
CA LEU A 67 -7.17 -21.97 -3.75
C LEU A 67 -7.87 -23.14 -3.05
N PRO A 68 -7.75 -24.40 -3.56
CA PRO A 68 -8.35 -25.54 -2.92
C PRO A 68 -7.67 -25.88 -1.58
N GLU A 69 -8.44 -26.39 -0.62
CA GLU A 69 -7.91 -26.80 0.68
C GLU A 69 -6.77 -27.83 0.57
N SER A 70 -6.80 -28.70 -0.47
CA SER A 70 -5.75 -29.69 -0.74
C SER A 70 -4.35 -29.09 -0.91
N ASP A 71 -4.27 -27.83 -1.31
CA ASP A 71 -3.00 -27.10 -1.50
C ASP A 71 -2.23 -26.88 -0.19
N ARG A 72 -2.87 -27.06 0.96
CA ARG A 72 -2.21 -26.93 2.28
C ARG A 72 -1.01 -27.86 2.46
N THR A 73 -0.96 -28.99 1.74
CA THR A 73 0.12 -29.99 1.83
C THR A 73 1.30 -29.72 0.91
N ARG A 74 1.14 -28.82 -0.05
CA ARG A 74 2.13 -28.47 -1.06
C ARG A 74 3.15 -27.44 -0.55
N PHE A 75 4.21 -27.22 -1.30
CA PHE A 75 5.28 -26.27 -0.99
C PHE A 75 5.20 -25.04 -1.90
N PRO A 76 5.74 -23.86 -1.47
CA PRO A 76 5.69 -22.63 -2.25
C PRO A 76 6.22 -22.74 -3.68
N HIS A 77 7.26 -23.54 -3.92
CA HIS A 77 7.87 -23.71 -5.25
C HIS A 77 6.93 -24.40 -6.27
N GLU A 78 5.87 -25.06 -5.84
CA GLU A 78 4.88 -25.71 -6.68
C GLU A 78 3.79 -24.76 -7.21
N PHE A 79 3.87 -23.47 -6.90
CA PHE A 79 2.87 -22.45 -7.23
C PHE A 79 3.42 -21.36 -8.17
N SER A 80 2.55 -20.80 -9.00
CA SER A 80 2.86 -19.60 -9.79
C SER A 80 3.03 -18.37 -8.90
N GLY A 81 3.60 -17.27 -9.44
CA GLY A 81 3.75 -16.01 -8.73
C GLY A 81 2.43 -15.46 -8.17
N GLY A 82 1.36 -15.46 -8.97
CA GLY A 82 0.04 -15.02 -8.56
C GLY A 82 -0.58 -15.92 -7.49
N GLN A 83 -0.40 -17.24 -7.58
CA GLN A 83 -0.84 -18.17 -6.53
C GLN A 83 -0.08 -17.96 -5.21
N ARG A 84 1.23 -17.72 -5.25
CA ARG A 84 2.01 -17.38 -4.06
C ARG A 84 1.55 -16.07 -3.42
N GLN A 85 1.15 -15.09 -4.24
CA GLN A 85 0.58 -13.85 -3.73
C GLN A 85 -0.76 -14.11 -3.01
N ARG A 86 -1.63 -14.96 -3.56
CA ARG A 86 -2.86 -15.39 -2.90
C ARG A 86 -2.58 -16.11 -1.57
N ILE A 87 -1.54 -16.94 -1.50
CA ILE A 87 -1.10 -17.59 -0.27
C ILE A 87 -0.60 -16.57 0.77
N ALA A 88 0.15 -15.54 0.35
CA ALA A 88 0.58 -14.46 1.25
C ALA A 88 -0.61 -13.66 1.81
N ILE A 89 -1.64 -13.42 0.98
CA ILE A 89 -2.91 -12.81 1.40
C ILE A 89 -3.65 -13.74 2.38
N ALA A 90 -3.76 -15.05 2.09
CA ALA A 90 -4.38 -16.04 2.97
C ALA A 90 -3.70 -16.08 4.35
N ARG A 91 -2.36 -16.03 4.39
CA ARG A 91 -1.59 -15.92 5.64
C ARG A 91 -1.97 -14.69 6.45
N ALA A 92 -2.08 -13.54 5.80
CA ALA A 92 -2.51 -12.30 6.47
C ALA A 92 -3.95 -12.40 7.00
N LEU A 93 -4.86 -13.01 6.23
CA LEU A 93 -6.27 -13.19 6.61
C LEU A 93 -6.48 -14.21 7.76
N ALA A 94 -5.54 -15.12 7.98
CA ALA A 94 -5.67 -16.19 8.95
C ALA A 94 -5.99 -15.67 10.37
N SER A 95 -5.36 -14.57 10.80
CA SER A 95 -5.58 -13.94 12.10
C SER A 95 -6.86 -13.11 12.22
N SER A 96 -7.70 -13.06 11.18
CA SER A 96 -8.88 -12.18 11.08
C SER A 96 -8.54 -10.72 11.38
N PRO A 97 -7.63 -10.10 10.60
CA PRO A 97 -7.18 -8.75 10.83
C PRO A 97 -8.30 -7.72 10.56
N ARG A 98 -8.15 -6.52 11.10
CA ARG A 98 -8.97 -5.35 10.74
C ARG A 98 -8.29 -4.48 9.68
N LEU A 99 -6.97 -4.54 9.61
CA LEU A 99 -6.14 -3.76 8.70
C LEU A 99 -5.09 -4.66 8.04
N ILE A 100 -4.97 -4.57 6.72
CA ILE A 100 -3.87 -5.18 5.98
C ILE A 100 -3.02 -4.07 5.34
N VAL A 101 -1.71 -4.13 5.56
CA VAL A 101 -0.73 -3.25 4.88
C VAL A 101 -0.21 -4.00 3.66
N LEU A 102 -0.53 -3.50 2.48
CA LEU A 102 -0.16 -4.06 1.18
C LEU A 102 1.04 -3.25 0.66
N ASP A 103 2.25 -3.76 0.85
CA ASP A 103 3.48 -3.09 0.46
C ASP A 103 3.92 -3.58 -0.92
N GLU A 104 3.59 -2.80 -1.96
CA GLU A 104 3.80 -3.13 -3.38
C GLU A 104 3.36 -4.54 -3.78
N ALA A 105 2.35 -5.07 -3.12
CA ALA A 105 1.93 -6.46 -3.17
C ALA A 105 1.52 -6.98 -4.57
N VAL A 106 1.37 -6.09 -5.56
CA VAL A 106 0.97 -6.44 -6.93
C VAL A 106 1.92 -5.93 -8.01
N SER A 107 3.02 -5.24 -7.62
CA SER A 107 3.93 -4.57 -8.57
C SER A 107 4.70 -5.54 -9.49
N ALA A 108 5.04 -6.72 -8.98
CA ALA A 108 5.82 -7.73 -9.69
C ALA A 108 4.99 -8.70 -10.53
N GLN A 109 3.68 -8.45 -10.70
CA GLN A 109 2.76 -9.36 -11.40
C GLN A 109 2.42 -8.85 -12.81
N ASP A 110 2.16 -9.79 -13.72
CA ASP A 110 1.59 -9.47 -15.03
C ASP A 110 0.24 -8.75 -14.90
N ILE A 111 -0.12 -7.95 -15.89
CA ILE A 111 -1.33 -7.11 -15.90
C ILE A 111 -2.59 -7.93 -15.56
N SER A 112 -2.76 -9.10 -16.18
CA SER A 112 -3.93 -9.96 -15.95
C SER A 112 -3.98 -10.52 -14.52
N ILE A 113 -2.85 -10.97 -13.99
CA ILE A 113 -2.74 -11.49 -12.64
C ILE A 113 -2.95 -10.37 -11.62
N ARG A 114 -2.37 -9.19 -11.89
CA ARG A 114 -2.58 -7.98 -11.07
C ARG A 114 -4.05 -7.65 -10.95
N ALA A 115 -4.79 -7.59 -12.06
CA ALA A 115 -6.23 -7.33 -12.05
C ALA A 115 -7.01 -8.36 -11.21
N GLN A 116 -6.67 -9.65 -11.33
CA GLN A 116 -7.30 -10.70 -10.53
C GLN A 116 -7.03 -10.53 -9.02
N ILE A 117 -5.81 -10.16 -8.62
CA ILE A 117 -5.47 -9.92 -7.21
C ILE A 117 -6.19 -8.67 -6.69
N LEU A 118 -6.28 -7.60 -7.47
CA LEU A 118 -6.99 -6.38 -7.08
C LEU A 118 -8.49 -6.62 -6.88
N ASN A 119 -9.12 -7.37 -7.79
CA ASN A 119 -10.52 -7.76 -7.64
C ASN A 119 -10.72 -8.64 -6.39
N LEU A 120 -9.87 -9.64 -6.17
CA LEU A 120 -9.90 -10.43 -4.95
C LEU A 120 -9.81 -9.56 -3.69
N LEU A 121 -8.90 -8.57 -3.65
CA LEU A 121 -8.77 -7.68 -2.51
C LEU A 121 -10.02 -6.82 -2.29
N ARG A 122 -10.70 -6.38 -3.36
CA ARG A 122 -11.99 -5.66 -3.26
C ARG A 122 -13.08 -6.56 -2.70
N ASP A 123 -13.23 -7.77 -3.22
CA ASP A 123 -14.22 -8.74 -2.75
C ASP A 123 -14.01 -9.07 -1.26
N LEU A 124 -12.75 -9.22 -0.84
CA LEU A 124 -12.39 -9.43 0.56
C LEU A 124 -12.67 -8.20 1.43
N GLN A 125 -12.44 -6.99 0.91
CA GLN A 125 -12.75 -5.74 1.61
C GLN A 125 -14.24 -5.65 1.91
N ASP A 126 -15.07 -5.91 0.92
CA ASP A 126 -16.52 -5.80 1.02
C ASP A 126 -17.10 -6.91 1.93
N SER A 127 -16.66 -8.16 1.75
CA SER A 127 -17.20 -9.30 2.49
C SER A 127 -16.75 -9.37 3.95
N MET A 128 -15.55 -8.87 4.26
CA MET A 128 -14.93 -8.97 5.60
C MET A 128 -14.82 -7.61 6.31
N SER A 129 -15.28 -6.51 5.71
CA SER A 129 -15.13 -5.14 6.24
C SER A 129 -13.69 -4.79 6.57
N LEU A 130 -12.76 -5.16 5.70
CA LEU A 130 -11.33 -4.92 5.88
C LEU A 130 -10.96 -3.48 5.52
N SER A 131 -9.99 -2.94 6.24
CA SER A 131 -9.29 -1.71 5.83
C SER A 131 -7.94 -2.05 5.22
N TYR A 132 -7.52 -1.28 4.21
CA TYR A 132 -6.20 -1.42 3.59
C TYR A 132 -5.36 -0.16 3.75
N VAL A 133 -4.07 -0.33 3.99
CA VAL A 133 -3.04 0.65 3.64
C VAL A 133 -2.32 0.10 2.42
N PHE A 134 -2.57 0.72 1.27
CA PHE A 134 -2.05 0.26 -0.02
C PHE A 134 -0.88 1.15 -0.46
N ILE A 135 0.32 0.59 -0.53
CA ILE A 135 1.53 1.27 -0.98
C ILE A 135 1.83 0.79 -2.41
N ALA A 136 1.86 1.71 -3.36
CA ALA A 136 2.17 1.41 -4.74
C ALA A 136 2.73 2.65 -5.46
N HIS A 137 3.41 2.40 -6.58
CA HIS A 137 3.91 3.44 -7.49
C HIS A 137 3.06 3.55 -8.77
N ASP A 138 2.14 2.62 -9.02
CA ASP A 138 1.21 2.65 -10.14
C ASP A 138 -0.07 3.41 -9.76
N LEU A 139 -0.24 4.60 -10.35
CA LEU A 139 -1.34 5.51 -10.04
C LEU A 139 -2.72 4.95 -10.43
N ALA A 140 -2.81 4.17 -11.50
CA ALA A 140 -4.07 3.55 -11.92
C ALA A 140 -4.56 2.56 -10.85
N THR A 141 -3.66 1.74 -10.33
CA THR A 141 -3.93 0.81 -9.22
C THR A 141 -4.32 1.55 -7.95
N VAL A 142 -3.59 2.63 -7.58
CA VAL A 142 -3.90 3.43 -6.39
C VAL A 142 -5.30 4.06 -6.51
N ARG A 143 -5.63 4.64 -7.66
CA ARG A 143 -6.96 5.23 -7.93
C ARG A 143 -8.08 4.19 -7.83
N PHE A 144 -7.85 2.98 -8.34
CA PHE A 144 -8.84 1.90 -8.30
C PHE A 144 -9.12 1.40 -6.87
N MET A 145 -8.08 1.30 -6.03
CA MET A 145 -8.16 0.66 -4.71
C MET A 145 -8.50 1.63 -3.57
N SER A 146 -8.25 2.94 -3.73
CA SER A 146 -8.18 3.86 -2.59
C SER A 146 -9.38 4.81 -2.52
N ASP A 147 -9.93 5.00 -1.30
CA ASP A 147 -10.86 6.08 -0.97
C ASP A 147 -10.11 7.37 -0.68
N ARG A 148 -8.89 7.26 -0.14
CA ARG A 148 -8.00 8.38 0.17
C ARG A 148 -6.59 8.09 -0.32
N ILE A 149 -5.91 9.11 -0.81
CA ILE A 149 -4.53 9.03 -1.30
C ILE A 149 -3.65 9.98 -0.50
N GLY A 150 -2.49 9.46 -0.06
CA GLY A 150 -1.39 10.24 0.46
C GLY A 150 -0.21 10.17 -0.50
N VAL A 151 0.20 11.31 -1.07
CA VAL A 151 1.37 11.38 -1.94
C VAL A 151 2.61 11.65 -1.10
N MET A 152 3.62 10.81 -1.28
CA MET A 152 4.88 10.90 -0.52
C MET A 152 6.05 11.29 -1.45
N TYR A 153 6.90 12.21 -0.98
CA TYR A 153 8.15 12.56 -1.64
C TYR A 153 9.30 12.60 -0.63
N LEU A 154 10.37 11.85 -0.92
CA LEU A 154 11.56 11.71 -0.04
C LEU A 154 11.18 11.47 1.44
N GLY A 155 10.23 10.55 1.70
CA GLY A 155 9.84 10.15 3.06
C GLY A 155 8.89 11.12 3.79
N LYS A 156 8.32 12.13 3.11
CA LYS A 156 7.30 13.03 3.67
C LYS A 156 6.01 12.99 2.85
N ILE A 157 4.88 13.01 3.54
CA ILE A 157 3.59 13.24 2.88
C ILE A 157 3.55 14.71 2.45
N VAL A 158 3.39 14.95 1.16
CA VAL A 158 3.29 16.28 0.57
C VAL A 158 1.86 16.70 0.28
N GLU A 159 0.98 15.73 0.07
CA GLU A 159 -0.45 15.96 -0.15
C GLU A 159 -1.24 14.73 0.29
N ILE A 160 -2.43 14.93 0.93
CA ILE A 160 -3.35 13.87 1.32
C ILE A 160 -4.79 14.35 1.23
N GLY A 161 -5.68 13.52 0.67
CA GLY A 161 -7.09 13.85 0.50
C GLY A 161 -7.90 12.69 -0.06
N ALA A 162 -9.16 12.95 -0.43
CA ALA A 162 -9.98 12.00 -1.16
C ALA A 162 -9.33 11.63 -2.49
N ALA A 163 -9.43 10.37 -2.90
CA ALA A 163 -8.76 9.87 -4.11
C ALA A 163 -9.19 10.66 -5.36
N GLU A 164 -10.48 10.97 -5.49
CA GLU A 164 -11.00 11.73 -6.62
C GLU A 164 -10.40 13.13 -6.68
N ASP A 165 -10.29 13.84 -5.55
CA ASP A 165 -9.74 15.20 -5.49
C ASP A 165 -8.26 15.22 -5.84
N ILE A 166 -7.47 14.27 -5.29
CA ILE A 166 -6.04 14.16 -5.57
C ILE A 166 -5.79 13.85 -7.05
N CYS A 167 -6.61 12.98 -7.65
CA CYS A 167 -6.45 12.60 -9.06
C CYS A 167 -6.89 13.71 -10.04
N ARG A 168 -7.96 14.45 -9.72
CA ARG A 168 -8.54 15.44 -10.63
C ARG A 168 -7.90 16.82 -10.54
N THR A 169 -7.60 17.25 -9.31
CA THR A 169 -7.13 18.61 -9.03
C THR A 169 -5.96 18.62 -8.05
N PRO A 170 -4.83 17.95 -8.39
CA PRO A 170 -3.65 17.93 -7.52
C PRO A 170 -3.17 19.35 -7.20
N GLN A 171 -2.82 19.60 -5.93
CA GLN A 171 -2.43 20.95 -5.49
C GLN A 171 -0.91 21.07 -5.28
N HIS A 172 -0.25 20.04 -4.79
CA HIS A 172 1.20 20.08 -4.66
C HIS A 172 1.88 19.94 -6.03
N PRO A 173 2.88 20.76 -6.39
CA PRO A 173 3.54 20.71 -7.69
C PRO A 173 4.14 19.33 -8.04
N TYR A 174 4.63 18.58 -7.05
CA TYR A 174 5.06 17.20 -7.27
C TYR A 174 3.89 16.28 -7.65
N THR A 175 2.75 16.41 -6.98
CA THR A 175 1.54 15.62 -7.28
C THR A 175 1.05 15.94 -8.69
N GLN A 176 1.06 17.20 -9.08
CA GLN A 176 0.70 17.64 -10.45
C GLN A 176 1.61 16.98 -11.48
N ALA A 177 2.93 17.04 -11.28
CA ALA A 177 3.90 16.43 -12.18
C ALA A 177 3.75 14.89 -12.24
N LEU A 178 3.46 14.24 -11.11
CA LEU A 178 3.26 12.80 -11.02
C LEU A 178 2.05 12.34 -11.85
N PHE A 179 0.92 13.04 -11.76
CA PHE A 179 -0.27 12.72 -12.54
C PHE A 179 -0.15 13.13 -14.01
N ALA A 180 0.54 14.23 -14.32
CA ALA A 180 0.80 14.65 -15.70
C ALA A 180 1.68 13.64 -16.47
N ALA A 181 2.58 12.93 -15.77
CA ALA A 181 3.41 11.89 -16.38
C ALA A 181 2.65 10.58 -16.64
N THR A 182 1.42 10.46 -16.15
CA THR A 182 0.58 9.27 -16.37
C THR A 182 -0.15 9.43 -17.70
N LEU A 183 -0.12 8.38 -18.54
CA LEU A 183 -0.85 8.38 -19.81
C LEU A 183 -2.35 8.57 -19.56
N PRO A 184 -3.06 9.35 -20.40
CA PRO A 184 -4.49 9.52 -20.25
C PRO A 184 -5.24 8.20 -20.42
N ASP A 185 -6.27 7.98 -19.60
CA ASP A 185 -7.11 6.77 -19.60
C ASP A 185 -7.90 6.58 -20.92
N ARG A 186 -7.89 7.56 -21.82
CA ARG A 186 -8.62 7.53 -23.11
C ARG A 186 -7.75 8.03 -24.26
N PRO A 187 -7.72 7.32 -25.40
CA PRO A 187 -7.12 7.85 -26.63
C PRO A 187 -7.83 9.14 -27.05
N GLY A 188 -7.07 10.21 -27.34
CA GLY A 188 -7.60 11.49 -27.78
C GLY A 188 -8.04 12.47 -26.67
N ALA A 189 -7.81 12.16 -25.40
CA ALA A 189 -7.92 13.17 -24.36
C ALA A 189 -6.80 14.22 -24.54
N ASP A 190 -7.14 15.50 -24.38
CA ASP A 190 -6.16 16.58 -24.39
C ASP A 190 -5.12 16.32 -23.27
N VAL A 191 -3.94 15.91 -23.70
CA VAL A 191 -2.80 15.76 -22.79
C VAL A 191 -2.35 17.16 -22.44
N ALA A 192 -2.65 17.64 -21.24
CA ALA A 192 -2.03 18.85 -20.73
C ALA A 192 -0.51 18.72 -20.93
N PRO A 193 0.20 19.80 -21.36
CA PRO A 193 1.64 19.73 -21.55
C PRO A 193 2.27 19.17 -20.29
N ILE A 194 2.97 18.04 -20.44
CA ILE A 194 3.68 17.38 -19.33
C ILE A 194 4.61 18.45 -18.76
N ALA A 195 4.34 18.94 -17.57
CA ALA A 195 5.26 19.81 -16.85
C ALA A 195 6.51 18.96 -16.56
N ILE A 196 7.48 19.06 -17.46
CA ILE A 196 8.76 18.35 -17.32
C ILE A 196 9.39 18.88 -16.03
N VAL A 197 9.42 18.01 -15.05
CA VAL A 197 10.14 18.29 -13.79
C VAL A 197 11.63 18.13 -14.09
N GLU A 198 12.32 19.24 -14.27
CA GLU A 198 13.75 19.26 -14.54
C GLU A 198 14.57 18.74 -13.35
N GLY A 199 15.72 18.16 -13.63
CA GLY A 199 16.69 17.68 -12.65
C GLY A 199 16.42 16.29 -12.09
N ASP A 200 17.48 15.69 -11.55
CA ASP A 200 17.45 14.37 -10.94
C ASP A 200 16.77 14.37 -9.57
N VAL A 201 16.24 13.20 -9.17
CA VAL A 201 15.69 13.03 -7.82
C VAL A 201 16.84 13.11 -6.82
N PRO A 202 16.81 14.04 -5.84
CA PRO A 202 17.84 14.12 -4.83
C PRO A 202 18.01 12.80 -4.07
N SER A 203 19.24 12.53 -3.63
CA SER A 203 19.52 11.36 -2.81
C SER A 203 18.71 11.40 -1.50
N PRO A 204 18.09 10.28 -1.09
CA PRO A 204 17.44 10.19 0.21
C PRO A 204 18.41 10.31 1.39
N ILE A 205 19.74 10.23 1.13
CA ILE A 205 20.79 10.44 2.14
C ILE A 205 21.13 11.93 2.26
N ASP A 206 21.09 12.67 1.15
CA ASP A 206 21.36 14.12 1.11
C ASP A 206 20.07 14.87 0.74
N ILE A 207 19.21 15.00 1.74
CA ILE A 207 17.89 15.62 1.58
C ILE A 207 18.04 17.14 1.50
N PRO A 208 17.46 17.80 0.47
CA PRO A 208 17.48 19.26 0.35
C PRO A 208 16.93 19.97 1.61
N ARG A 209 17.57 21.07 2.01
CA ARG A 209 17.05 21.93 3.09
C ARG A 209 15.73 22.56 2.68
N GLY A 210 14.84 22.75 3.65
CA GLY A 210 13.51 23.30 3.44
C GLY A 210 12.54 22.31 2.79
N CYS A 211 11.72 22.79 1.85
CA CYS A 211 10.82 21.92 1.09
C CYS A 211 11.62 20.88 0.30
N ARG A 212 11.39 19.61 0.50
CA ARG A 212 12.16 18.52 -0.15
C ARG A 212 12.09 18.53 -1.68
N PHE A 213 11.03 19.13 -2.24
CA PHE A 213 10.83 19.27 -3.69
C PHE A 213 11.42 20.57 -4.26
N ASN A 214 12.04 21.45 -3.44
CA ASN A 214 12.46 22.80 -3.86
C ASN A 214 13.45 22.82 -5.03
N THR A 215 14.31 21.81 -5.19
CA THR A 215 15.33 21.73 -6.26
C THR A 215 14.71 21.42 -7.63
N ARG A 216 13.49 20.88 -7.66
CA ARG A 216 12.78 20.46 -8.87
C ARG A 216 11.44 21.16 -9.07
N CYS A 217 11.05 22.01 -8.13
CA CYS A 217 9.77 22.73 -8.18
C CYS A 217 9.88 23.96 -9.08
N PRO A 218 9.06 24.07 -10.14
CA PRO A 218 9.06 25.26 -11.02
C PRO A 218 8.57 26.52 -10.31
N HIS A 219 7.90 26.36 -9.16
CA HIS A 219 7.37 27.47 -8.34
C HIS A 219 8.20 27.72 -7.07
N ALA A 220 9.45 27.20 -7.01
CA ALA A 220 10.26 27.33 -5.81
C ALA A 220 10.59 28.81 -5.49
N LYS A 221 10.25 29.21 -4.25
CA LYS A 221 10.56 30.56 -3.70
C LYS A 221 11.71 30.42 -2.68
N MET A 222 12.28 31.56 -2.27
CA MET A 222 13.32 31.60 -1.23
C MET A 222 12.87 30.90 0.06
N LYS A 223 11.61 31.09 0.50
CA LYS A 223 11.01 30.43 1.65
C LYS A 223 11.08 28.89 1.53
N CYS A 224 10.90 28.35 0.32
CA CYS A 224 10.97 26.90 0.07
C CYS A 224 12.36 26.31 0.32
N ARG A 225 13.42 27.10 0.20
CA ARG A 225 14.81 26.68 0.46
C ARG A 225 15.21 26.84 1.93
N GLN A 226 14.49 27.65 2.69
CA GLN A 226 14.81 27.99 4.07
C GLN A 226 14.01 27.18 5.09
N ALA A 227 12.75 26.87 4.79
CA ALA A 227 11.84 26.19 5.72
C ALA A 227 11.12 25.00 5.07
N GLU A 228 10.84 23.97 5.87
CA GLU A 228 10.01 22.83 5.46
C GLU A 228 8.54 23.21 5.64
N PRO A 229 7.67 23.08 4.59
CA PRO A 229 6.25 23.34 4.74
C PRO A 229 5.59 22.23 5.59
N THR A 230 4.64 22.64 6.41
CA THR A 230 3.79 21.70 7.18
C THR A 230 2.51 21.38 6.41
N LEU A 231 1.89 20.24 6.70
CA LEU A 231 0.56 19.93 6.16
C LEU A 231 -0.45 20.95 6.69
N SER A 232 -0.93 21.83 5.83
CA SER A 232 -2.02 22.76 6.07
C SER A 232 -3.32 22.27 5.43
N VAL A 233 -4.45 22.83 5.83
CA VAL A 233 -5.79 22.47 5.31
C VAL A 233 -6.31 23.62 4.45
N PRO A 234 -5.89 23.76 3.18
CA PRO A 234 -6.39 24.81 2.30
C PRO A 234 -7.86 24.60 1.94
N GLN A 235 -8.34 23.38 2.01
CA GLN A 235 -9.72 22.98 1.73
C GLN A 235 -10.15 21.84 2.67
N ALA A 236 -11.42 21.82 3.08
CA ALA A 236 -11.95 20.79 3.94
C ALA A 236 -11.67 19.37 3.39
N GLY A 237 -11.13 18.49 4.23
CA GLY A 237 -10.83 17.11 3.88
C GLY A 237 -9.50 16.89 3.14
N ARG A 238 -8.76 17.96 2.78
CA ARG A 238 -7.51 17.92 2.05
C ARG A 238 -6.38 18.63 2.79
N GLN A 239 -5.20 18.05 2.80
CA GLN A 239 -4.01 18.63 3.42
C GLN A 239 -2.87 18.69 2.40
N VAL A 240 -2.16 19.80 2.36
CA VAL A 240 -1.04 20.03 1.43
C VAL A 240 0.12 20.68 2.17
N ALA A 241 1.33 20.17 1.96
CA ALA A 241 2.57 20.72 2.50
C ALA A 241 3.25 21.58 1.43
N CYS A 242 2.71 22.79 1.15
CA CYS A 242 3.23 23.67 0.12
C CYS A 242 2.96 25.13 0.44
N PHE A 243 4.00 25.98 0.37
CA PHE A 243 3.91 27.43 0.60
C PHE A 243 3.12 28.20 -0.48
N LEU A 244 2.69 27.56 -1.55
CA LEU A 244 1.76 28.18 -2.52
C LEU A 244 0.35 28.29 -1.94
N HIS A 245 0.03 27.51 -0.91
CA HIS A 245 -1.27 27.44 -0.25
C HIS A 245 -1.24 28.02 1.18
N ASP A 246 -0.13 28.64 1.60
CA ASP A 246 -0.10 29.44 2.82
C ASP A 246 -0.95 30.70 2.57
N ALA A 247 -2.04 30.88 3.34
CA ALA A 247 -2.83 32.09 3.35
C ALA A 247 -2.07 33.24 4.03
#